data_509572fe8eea16e0efebb16c44c6f88b
#
_entry.id   509572fe8eea16e0efebb16c44c6f88b
#
_cell.length_a   1.000
_cell.length_b   1.000
_cell.length_c   1.000
_cell.angle_alpha   90.00
_cell.angle_beta   90.00
_cell.angle_gamma   90.00
#
_symmetry.space_group_name_H-M   'P 1'
#
loop_
_entity.id
_entity.type
_entity.pdbx_description
1 polymer ?
#
loop_
_entity_poly.entity_id
_entity_poly.type
_entity_poly.pdbx_seq_one_letter_code
_entity_poly.pdbx_strand_id
1 'polypeptide(L)'
;MLFVKNQKGSPTIQNFKATAKDFLNRFVKEENQSLKGKNKKELPIPILNVVGIPMRKKLVESLKEVEKINELCLRFYPLNGDIDFGGILGDISNDVRRAVGCKKTDLILKSPGNIEEVIDLVEKSNGIVEPIFKVTYRTEDGKKKKTRIKNERISESMNLDIRQGNLRNEISQIIEEGKKLESITYVSENNNEIYSRNSSKIIGFIKK
;
A
#
# COMPACT_ATOMS: atom_id res chain seq x y z
N MET A 1 -7.13 6.30 -2.66
CA MET A 1 -7.68 5.56 -3.85
C MET A 1 -8.28 4.26 -3.35
N LEU A 2 -9.52 3.95 -3.71
CA LEU A 2 -10.23 2.75 -3.30
C LEU A 2 -10.16 1.70 -4.42
N PHE A 3 -9.76 0.48 -4.08
CA PHE A 3 -9.82 -0.67 -4.98
C PHE A 3 -10.94 -1.61 -4.54
N VAL A 4 -11.90 -1.84 -5.42
CA VAL A 4 -13.06 -2.69 -5.15
C VAL A 4 -12.98 -3.95 -6.01
N LYS A 5 -12.98 -5.11 -5.35
CA LYS A 5 -13.10 -6.41 -6.03
C LYS A 5 -14.57 -6.84 -5.98
N ASN A 6 -15.25 -6.70 -7.11
CA ASN A 6 -16.69 -6.82 -7.18
C ASN A 6 -17.20 -8.26 -7.32
N GLN A 7 -16.51 -9.13 -8.08
CA GLN A 7 -17.00 -10.47 -8.40
C GLN A 7 -15.86 -11.44 -8.74
N LYS A 8 -16.19 -12.73 -8.87
CA LYS A 8 -15.24 -13.71 -9.40
C LYS A 8 -14.77 -13.25 -10.80
N GLY A 9 -13.47 -13.14 -10.99
CA GLY A 9 -12.87 -12.60 -12.22
C GLY A 9 -12.54 -11.10 -12.17
N SER A 10 -12.92 -10.38 -11.11
CA SER A 10 -12.48 -9.00 -10.90
C SER A 10 -10.95 -8.93 -10.84
N PRO A 11 -10.35 -7.82 -11.30
CA PRO A 11 -8.91 -7.61 -11.23
C PRO A 11 -8.38 -7.83 -9.81
N THR A 12 -7.20 -8.39 -9.71
CA THR A 12 -6.47 -8.46 -8.43
C THR A 12 -5.86 -7.10 -8.11
N ILE A 13 -5.42 -6.89 -6.87
CA ILE A 13 -4.67 -5.69 -6.49
C ILE A 13 -3.40 -5.51 -7.34
N GLN A 14 -2.82 -6.61 -7.83
CA GLN A 14 -1.66 -6.59 -8.72
C GLN A 14 -2.05 -6.08 -10.12
N ASN A 15 -3.19 -6.51 -10.65
CA ASN A 15 -3.70 -6.00 -11.91
C ASN A 15 -4.06 -4.51 -11.80
N PHE A 16 -4.68 -4.09 -10.70
CA PHE A 16 -4.94 -2.69 -10.41
C PHE A 16 -3.63 -1.87 -10.40
N LYS A 17 -2.60 -2.35 -9.70
CA LYS A 17 -1.27 -1.72 -9.68
C LYS A 17 -0.68 -1.59 -11.09
N ALA A 18 -0.75 -2.67 -11.89
CA ALA A 18 -0.23 -2.67 -13.26
C ALA A 18 -0.96 -1.66 -14.15
N THR A 19 -2.29 -1.65 -14.09
CA THR A 19 -3.13 -0.70 -14.86
C THR A 19 -2.87 0.74 -14.45
N ALA A 20 -2.84 1.04 -13.15
CA ALA A 20 -2.57 2.38 -12.67
C ALA A 20 -1.16 2.86 -13.04
N LYS A 21 -0.16 1.96 -13.01
CA LYS A 21 1.20 2.26 -13.45
C LYS A 21 1.26 2.57 -14.95
N ASP A 22 0.60 1.77 -15.76
CA ASP A 22 0.55 1.99 -17.22
C ASP A 22 -0.11 3.32 -17.55
N PHE A 23 -1.22 3.63 -16.89
CA PHE A 23 -1.92 4.89 -17.04
C PHE A 23 -1.04 6.10 -16.70
N LEU A 24 -0.35 6.07 -15.56
CA LEU A 24 0.57 7.13 -15.15
C LEU A 24 1.75 7.28 -16.10
N ASN A 25 2.31 6.17 -16.56
CA ASN A 25 3.42 6.19 -17.53
C ASN A 25 3.00 6.81 -18.86
N ARG A 26 1.79 6.50 -19.34
CA ARG A 26 1.25 7.13 -20.58
C ARG A 26 1.07 8.62 -20.39
N PHE A 27 0.48 9.04 -19.29
CA PHE A 27 0.31 10.46 -18.95
C PHE A 27 1.65 11.20 -18.94
N VAL A 28 2.65 10.69 -18.22
CA VAL A 28 3.98 11.31 -18.14
C VAL A 28 4.65 11.36 -19.52
N LYS A 29 4.51 10.31 -20.33
CA LYS A 29 5.06 10.27 -21.68
C LYS A 29 4.43 11.34 -22.58
N GLU A 30 3.11 11.50 -22.55
CA GLU A 30 2.40 12.52 -23.33
C GLU A 30 2.78 13.94 -22.89
N GLU A 31 2.83 14.19 -21.57
CA GLU A 31 3.26 15.49 -21.05
C GLU A 31 4.71 15.80 -21.44
N ASN A 32 5.63 14.85 -21.30
CA ASN A 32 7.02 15.05 -21.67
C ASN A 32 7.19 15.28 -23.18
N GLN A 33 6.39 14.63 -24.02
CA GLN A 33 6.36 14.94 -25.45
C GLN A 33 5.93 16.39 -25.71
N SER A 34 4.94 16.89 -24.96
CA SER A 34 4.47 18.27 -25.08
C SER A 34 5.48 19.31 -24.59
N LEU A 35 6.42 18.90 -23.71
CA LEU A 35 7.47 19.76 -23.14
C LEU A 35 8.73 19.83 -24.01
N LYS A 36 8.91 18.86 -24.95
CA LYS A 36 10.06 18.86 -25.86
C LYS A 36 10.15 20.17 -26.64
N GLY A 37 11.31 20.79 -26.64
CA GLY A 37 11.56 22.07 -27.31
C GLY A 37 11.11 23.32 -26.56
N LYS A 38 10.54 23.20 -25.36
CA LYS A 38 10.03 24.35 -24.59
C LYS A 38 10.94 24.79 -23.43
N ASN A 39 12.17 24.34 -23.37
CA ASN A 39 13.12 24.63 -22.28
C ASN A 39 12.56 24.32 -20.86
N LYS A 40 11.63 23.39 -20.74
CA LYS A 40 11.03 22.95 -19.48
C LYS A 40 11.58 21.57 -19.09
N LYS A 41 11.77 21.37 -17.78
CA LYS A 41 12.23 20.09 -17.24
C LYS A 41 11.18 19.01 -17.46
N GLU A 42 11.61 17.85 -17.96
CA GLU A 42 10.76 16.67 -18.12
C GLU A 42 10.28 16.16 -16.75
N LEU A 43 9.05 15.63 -16.72
CA LEU A 43 8.49 14.97 -15.55
C LEU A 43 9.21 13.63 -15.32
N PRO A 44 9.56 13.28 -14.10
CA PRO A 44 10.16 12.00 -13.78
C PRO A 44 9.16 10.86 -13.98
N ILE A 45 9.67 9.67 -14.31
CA ILE A 45 8.84 8.47 -14.38
C ILE A 45 8.33 8.11 -12.98
N PRO A 46 7.01 7.99 -12.76
CA PRO A 46 6.45 7.73 -11.45
C PRO A 46 6.75 6.30 -10.98
N ILE A 47 7.06 6.17 -9.70
CA ILE A 47 7.15 4.87 -9.03
C ILE A 47 5.85 4.65 -8.27
N LEU A 48 5.03 3.73 -8.74
CA LEU A 48 3.76 3.38 -8.08
C LEU A 48 3.91 2.08 -7.30
N ASN A 49 3.63 2.16 -6.01
CA ASN A 49 3.48 0.99 -5.15
C ASN A 49 2.06 0.99 -4.57
N VAL A 50 1.46 -0.18 -4.51
CA VAL A 50 0.15 -0.40 -3.90
C VAL A 50 0.35 -1.45 -2.83
N VAL A 51 0.12 -1.07 -1.59
CA VAL A 51 0.24 -1.91 -0.40
C VAL A 51 -1.08 -1.82 0.35
N GLY A 52 -1.60 -2.96 0.81
CA GLY A 52 -2.78 -2.97 1.65
C GLY A 52 -2.42 -2.47 3.05
N ILE A 53 -3.32 -1.74 3.69
CA ILE A 53 -3.13 -1.27 5.06
C ILE A 53 -3.41 -2.43 6.01
N PRO A 54 -2.45 -2.85 6.84
CA PRO A 54 -2.66 -3.93 7.79
C PRO A 54 -3.69 -3.53 8.85
N MET A 55 -4.61 -4.44 9.15
CA MET A 55 -5.63 -4.24 10.18
C MET A 55 -5.34 -5.15 11.37
N ARG A 56 -5.32 -4.58 12.59
CA ARG A 56 -5.04 -5.33 13.83
C ARG A 56 -5.88 -6.60 13.96
N LYS A 57 -7.18 -6.49 13.71
CA LYS A 57 -8.09 -7.65 13.75
C LYS A 57 -7.63 -8.77 12.82
N LYS A 58 -7.28 -8.44 11.59
CA LYS A 58 -6.81 -9.42 10.59
C LYS A 58 -5.43 -9.99 10.92
N LEU A 59 -4.56 -9.18 11.50
CA LEU A 59 -3.27 -9.63 12.02
C LEU A 59 -3.45 -10.65 13.13
N VAL A 60 -4.26 -10.33 14.15
CA VAL A 60 -4.57 -11.22 15.28
C VAL A 60 -5.19 -12.53 14.77
N GLU A 61 -6.21 -12.47 13.90
CA GLU A 61 -6.85 -13.65 13.31
C GLU A 61 -5.83 -14.52 12.54
N SER A 62 -4.95 -13.91 11.76
CA SER A 62 -3.97 -14.63 10.93
C SER A 62 -2.83 -15.24 11.73
N LEU A 63 -2.53 -14.69 12.91
CA LEU A 63 -1.44 -15.16 13.77
C LEU A 63 -1.93 -16.06 14.91
N LYS A 64 -3.25 -16.18 15.14
CA LYS A 64 -3.84 -16.92 16.25
C LYS A 64 -3.39 -18.39 16.34
N GLU A 65 -3.26 -19.05 15.18
CA GLU A 65 -2.89 -20.48 15.11
C GLU A 65 -1.40 -20.68 14.79
N VAL A 66 -0.62 -19.60 14.76
CA VAL A 66 0.80 -19.67 14.45
C VAL A 66 1.56 -20.14 15.67
N GLU A 67 2.25 -21.28 15.54
CA GLU A 67 3.14 -21.82 16.58
C GLU A 67 4.40 -20.95 16.73
N LYS A 68 4.92 -20.44 15.60
CA LYS A 68 6.15 -19.66 15.58
C LYS A 68 6.21 -18.75 14.35
N ILE A 69 6.60 -17.49 14.58
CA ILE A 69 7.03 -16.59 13.51
C ILE A 69 8.52 -16.86 13.26
N ASN A 70 8.85 -17.43 12.11
CA ASN A 70 10.25 -17.71 11.75
C ASN A 70 10.96 -16.45 11.24
N GLU A 71 10.20 -15.59 10.57
CA GLU A 71 10.72 -14.36 9.97
C GLU A 71 9.59 -13.35 9.76
N LEU A 72 9.82 -12.10 10.13
CA LEU A 72 9.06 -10.95 9.68
C LEU A 72 9.95 -10.12 8.77
N CYS A 73 9.55 -9.96 7.51
CA CYS A 73 10.17 -9.05 6.57
C CYS A 73 9.27 -7.81 6.43
N LEU A 74 9.80 -6.64 6.76
CA LEU A 74 9.19 -5.34 6.48
C LEU A 74 9.84 -4.77 5.24
N ARG A 75 9.08 -4.68 4.16
CA ARG A 75 9.55 -4.18 2.87
C ARG A 75 9.20 -2.73 2.68
N PHE A 76 10.21 -1.91 2.54
CA PHE A 76 10.11 -0.48 2.32
C PHE A 76 10.17 -0.16 0.83
N TYR A 77 9.27 0.68 0.38
CA TYR A 77 9.25 1.25 -0.96
C TYR A 77 9.61 2.74 -0.90
N PRO A 78 10.03 3.34 -2.03
CA PRO A 78 10.22 4.78 -2.09
C PRO A 78 8.94 5.51 -1.69
N LEU A 79 9.03 6.39 -0.72
CA LEU A 79 7.96 7.31 -0.34
C LEU A 79 8.14 8.62 -1.09
N ASN A 80 7.03 9.32 -1.33
CA ASN A 80 7.07 10.72 -1.73
C ASN A 80 7.68 11.54 -0.60
N GLY A 81 8.35 12.65 -0.95
CA GLY A 81 8.96 13.53 0.05
C GLY A 81 8.00 14.17 1.05
N ASP A 82 6.69 14.04 0.80
CA ASP A 82 5.62 14.57 1.66
C ASP A 82 5.21 13.63 2.79
N ILE A 83 5.62 12.37 2.74
CA ILE A 83 5.31 11.41 3.79
C ILE A 83 6.49 11.41 4.75
N ASP A 84 6.37 12.21 5.80
CA ASP A 84 7.28 12.17 6.94
C ASP A 84 6.81 11.08 7.90
N PHE A 85 7.59 10.03 8.00
CA PHE A 85 7.36 8.95 8.92
C PHE A 85 8.47 8.99 9.97
N GLY A 86 8.10 9.48 11.14
CA GLY A 86 9.04 9.57 12.26
C GLY A 86 9.49 8.21 12.78
N GLY A 87 10.58 8.21 13.53
CA GLY A 87 11.15 7.03 14.18
C GLY A 87 11.89 6.09 13.24
N ILE A 88 12.23 4.93 13.76
CA ILE A 88 13.15 3.96 13.14
C ILE A 88 12.71 3.52 11.73
N LEU A 89 11.40 3.42 11.48
CA LEU A 89 10.88 3.05 10.16
C LEU A 89 11.05 4.19 9.15
N GLY A 90 10.93 5.44 9.61
CA GLY A 90 11.20 6.64 8.83
C GLY A 90 12.67 6.77 8.47
N ASP A 91 13.56 6.60 9.45
CA ASP A 91 15.01 6.64 9.24
C ASP A 91 15.47 5.61 8.21
N ILE A 92 14.97 4.37 8.31
CA ILE A 92 15.28 3.32 7.31
C ILE A 92 14.73 3.68 5.94
N SER A 93 13.49 4.16 5.87
CA SER A 93 12.83 4.48 4.60
C SER A 93 13.42 5.70 3.91
N ASN A 94 13.66 6.77 4.66
CA ASN A 94 14.06 8.07 4.11
C ASN A 94 15.58 8.21 4.04
N ASP A 95 16.27 7.99 5.12
CA ASP A 95 17.69 8.34 5.23
C ASP A 95 18.60 7.23 4.72
N VAL A 96 18.49 6.02 5.27
CA VAL A 96 19.38 4.92 4.88
C VAL A 96 19.14 4.54 3.41
N ARG A 97 17.90 4.37 3.01
CA ARG A 97 17.58 3.98 1.63
C ARG A 97 18.03 5.03 0.61
N ARG A 98 17.83 6.33 0.89
CA ARG A 98 18.26 7.42 0.00
C ARG A 98 19.78 7.52 -0.07
N ALA A 99 20.46 7.44 1.07
CA ALA A 99 21.91 7.54 1.13
C ALA A 99 22.62 6.49 0.27
N VAL A 100 22.08 5.26 0.23
CA VAL A 100 22.66 4.17 -0.59
C VAL A 100 22.01 4.04 -1.97
N GLY A 101 21.06 4.89 -2.32
CA GLY A 101 20.40 4.87 -3.65
C GLY A 101 19.49 3.65 -3.92
N CYS A 102 19.02 2.97 -2.88
CA CYS A 102 18.21 1.78 -3.02
C CYS A 102 16.79 2.10 -3.51
N LYS A 103 16.30 1.33 -4.50
CA LYS A 103 14.90 1.37 -4.95
C LYS A 103 13.97 0.62 -4.01
N LYS A 104 14.50 -0.25 -3.15
CA LYS A 104 13.74 -1.09 -2.23
C LYS A 104 14.66 -1.53 -1.10
N THR A 105 14.15 -1.58 0.13
CA THR A 105 14.88 -2.06 1.30
C THR A 105 14.01 -3.05 2.05
N ASP A 106 14.59 -4.14 2.52
CA ASP A 106 13.91 -5.14 3.35
C ASP A 106 14.58 -5.16 4.74
N LEU A 107 13.81 -4.88 5.80
CA LEU A 107 14.22 -5.15 7.18
C LEU A 107 13.72 -6.54 7.58
N ILE A 108 14.63 -7.40 7.96
CA ILE A 108 14.31 -8.80 8.27
C ILE A 108 14.56 -9.07 9.75
N LEU A 109 13.50 -9.36 10.48
CA LEU A 109 13.53 -9.77 11.88
C LEU A 109 13.39 -11.30 11.93
N LYS A 110 14.40 -11.97 12.49
CA LYS A 110 14.44 -13.44 12.61
C LYS A 110 13.87 -13.88 13.95
N SER A 111 12.94 -14.83 13.87
CA SER A 111 12.34 -15.48 15.05
C SER A 111 11.87 -14.49 16.14
N PRO A 112 11.08 -13.47 15.81
CA PRO A 112 10.56 -12.56 16.83
C PRO A 112 9.70 -13.36 17.82
N GLY A 113 9.92 -13.16 19.12
CA GLY A 113 9.27 -13.93 20.18
C GLY A 113 8.02 -13.27 20.75
N ASN A 114 7.86 -11.96 20.61
CA ASN A 114 6.72 -11.22 21.14
C ASN A 114 5.73 -10.90 20.01
N ILE A 115 4.65 -11.67 19.94
CA ILE A 115 3.64 -11.54 18.86
C ILE A 115 2.89 -10.21 18.96
N GLU A 116 2.59 -9.73 20.17
CA GLU A 116 1.88 -8.46 20.36
C GLU A 116 2.71 -7.28 19.84
N GLU A 117 3.99 -7.21 20.19
CA GLU A 117 4.89 -6.17 19.68
C GLU A 117 5.06 -6.24 18.16
N VAL A 118 5.02 -7.46 17.59
CA VAL A 118 5.02 -7.65 16.14
C VAL A 118 3.76 -7.09 15.50
N ILE A 119 2.59 -7.35 16.12
CA ILE A 119 1.31 -6.80 15.64
C ILE A 119 1.34 -5.27 15.72
N ASP A 120 1.77 -4.72 16.85
CA ASP A 120 1.86 -3.27 17.05
C ASP A 120 2.81 -2.60 16.05
N LEU A 121 3.97 -3.20 15.79
CA LEU A 121 4.94 -2.71 14.81
C LEU A 121 4.34 -2.66 13.41
N VAL A 122 3.65 -3.74 13.01
CA VAL A 122 3.04 -3.84 11.67
C VAL A 122 1.85 -2.89 11.55
N GLU A 123 1.01 -2.76 12.56
CA GLU A 123 -0.11 -1.83 12.59
C GLU A 123 0.38 -0.37 12.50
N LYS A 124 1.34 -0.01 13.32
CA LYS A 124 1.95 1.34 13.32
C LYS A 124 2.63 1.71 12.02
N SER A 125 2.97 0.73 11.19
CA SER A 125 3.53 1.00 9.85
C SER A 125 2.51 1.60 8.88
N ASN A 126 1.21 1.54 9.18
CA ASN A 126 0.12 2.20 8.42
C ASN A 126 0.19 2.00 6.90
N GLY A 127 0.61 0.85 6.42
CA GLY A 127 0.73 0.56 4.99
C GLY A 127 1.95 1.18 4.28
N ILE A 128 2.86 1.83 5.01
CA ILE A 128 4.10 2.37 4.45
C ILE A 128 5.08 1.25 4.10
N VAL A 129 5.03 0.17 4.87
CA VAL A 129 5.78 -1.04 4.59
C VAL A 129 4.85 -2.19 4.18
N GLU A 130 5.36 -3.09 3.38
CA GLU A 130 4.69 -4.36 3.06
C GLU A 130 5.19 -5.44 4.01
N PRO A 131 4.39 -5.87 5.01
CA PRO A 131 4.78 -6.94 5.91
C PRO A 131 4.59 -8.30 5.24
N ILE A 132 5.59 -9.16 5.41
CA ILE A 132 5.59 -10.54 4.93
C ILE A 132 6.07 -11.43 6.07
N PHE A 133 5.21 -12.33 6.51
CA PHE A 133 5.54 -13.28 7.56
C PHE A 133 5.90 -14.65 6.96
N LYS A 134 6.96 -15.28 7.46
CA LYS A 134 7.18 -16.72 7.33
C LYS A 134 6.87 -17.34 8.67
N VAL A 135 5.89 -18.21 8.71
CA VAL A 135 5.35 -18.80 9.95
C VAL A 135 5.37 -20.31 9.89
N THR A 136 5.38 -20.91 11.07
CA THR A 136 5.13 -22.34 11.26
C THR A 136 3.85 -22.48 12.07
N TYR A 137 2.96 -23.34 11.63
CA TYR A 137 1.77 -23.75 12.37
C TYR A 137 1.69 -25.28 12.43
N ARG A 138 0.91 -25.79 13.35
CA ARG A 138 0.67 -27.22 13.52
C ARG A 138 -0.66 -27.57 12.87
N THR A 139 -0.65 -28.58 12.00
CA THR A 139 -1.84 -29.12 11.38
C THR A 139 -2.61 -30.01 12.35
N GLU A 140 -3.87 -30.34 12.08
CA GLU A 140 -4.72 -31.19 12.95
C GLU A 140 -4.08 -32.56 13.20
N ASP A 141 -3.34 -33.11 12.25
CA ASP A 141 -2.55 -34.34 12.35
C ASP A 141 -1.20 -34.16 13.08
N GLY A 142 -1.00 -33.01 13.74
CA GLY A 142 0.18 -32.73 14.56
C GLY A 142 1.45 -32.37 13.80
N LYS A 143 1.43 -32.38 12.47
CA LYS A 143 2.61 -32.07 11.65
C LYS A 143 2.86 -30.58 11.58
N LYS A 144 4.14 -30.20 11.54
CA LYS A 144 4.56 -28.81 11.34
C LYS A 144 4.53 -28.42 9.87
N LYS A 145 3.83 -27.35 9.54
CA LYS A 145 3.78 -26.79 8.18
C LYS A 145 4.26 -25.36 8.18
N LYS A 146 5.15 -25.04 7.23
CA LYS A 146 5.63 -23.67 7.02
C LYS A 146 4.84 -23.00 5.90
N THR A 147 4.48 -21.74 6.11
CA THR A 147 3.78 -20.93 5.11
C THR A 147 4.19 -19.47 5.16
N ARG A 148 3.72 -18.71 4.18
CA ARG A 148 3.87 -17.25 4.15
C ARG A 148 2.50 -16.58 4.30
N ILE A 149 2.42 -15.60 5.20
CA ILE A 149 1.29 -14.68 5.29
C ILE A 149 1.74 -13.39 4.61
N LYS A 150 1.05 -13.02 3.54
CA LYS A 150 1.29 -11.80 2.79
C LYS A 150 0.32 -10.71 3.22
N ASN A 151 0.64 -9.47 2.87
CA ASN A 151 -0.13 -8.29 3.22
C ASN A 151 -1.63 -8.38 2.82
N GLU A 152 -1.95 -8.99 1.69
CA GLU A 152 -3.34 -9.16 1.21
C GLU A 152 -4.22 -9.92 2.21
N ARG A 153 -3.65 -10.83 3.00
CA ARG A 153 -4.38 -11.62 4.00
C ARG A 153 -4.65 -10.85 5.29
N ILE A 154 -3.85 -9.85 5.60
CA ILE A 154 -3.91 -9.07 6.83
C ILE A 154 -4.50 -7.67 6.63
N SER A 155 -4.86 -7.33 5.39
CA SER A 155 -5.51 -6.08 5.03
C SER A 155 -7.03 -6.24 5.01
N GLU A 156 -7.74 -5.15 5.22
CA GLU A 156 -9.20 -5.15 5.11
C GLU A 156 -9.62 -5.37 3.66
N SER A 157 -10.65 -6.20 3.49
CA SER A 157 -11.36 -6.32 2.23
C SER A 157 -12.85 -6.31 2.52
N MET A 158 -13.58 -5.42 1.88
CA MET A 158 -15.03 -5.38 1.96
C MET A 158 -15.65 -5.99 0.71
N ASN A 159 -16.68 -6.80 0.90
CA ASN A 159 -17.49 -7.31 -0.20
C ASN A 159 -18.62 -6.31 -0.44
N LEU A 160 -18.61 -5.68 -1.62
CA LEU A 160 -19.72 -4.84 -2.06
C LEU A 160 -20.75 -5.71 -2.80
N ASP A 161 -21.98 -5.78 -2.33
CA ASP A 161 -23.07 -6.37 -3.07
C ASP A 161 -23.80 -5.31 -3.91
N ILE A 162 -23.30 -5.10 -5.12
CA ILE A 162 -23.86 -4.11 -6.07
C ILE A 162 -25.28 -4.48 -6.51
N ARG A 163 -25.76 -5.70 -6.27
CA ARG A 163 -27.06 -6.18 -6.73
C ARG A 163 -28.22 -5.69 -5.85
N GLN A 164 -27.98 -5.27 -4.63
CA GLN A 164 -29.03 -4.91 -3.67
C GLN A 164 -29.47 -3.44 -3.71
N GLY A 165 -29.07 -2.67 -4.72
CA GLY A 165 -29.57 -1.28 -4.89
C GLY A 165 -29.05 -0.26 -3.88
N ASN A 166 -28.27 -0.67 -2.88
CA ASN A 166 -27.72 0.19 -1.81
C ASN A 166 -26.28 0.64 -2.03
N LEU A 167 -25.80 0.60 -3.28
CA LEU A 167 -24.43 0.94 -3.65
C LEU A 167 -23.97 2.27 -3.04
N ARG A 168 -24.86 3.27 -2.99
CA ARG A 168 -24.54 4.60 -2.46
C ARG A 168 -24.24 4.54 -0.94
N ASN A 169 -25.01 3.79 -0.19
CA ASN A 169 -24.83 3.63 1.26
C ASN A 169 -23.56 2.84 1.57
N GLU A 170 -23.29 1.78 0.81
CA GLU A 170 -22.08 0.97 0.97
C GLU A 170 -20.82 1.78 0.61
N ILE A 171 -20.85 2.56 -0.47
CA ILE A 171 -19.75 3.47 -0.82
C ILE A 171 -19.56 4.52 0.28
N SER A 172 -20.65 5.06 0.84
CA SER A 172 -20.56 6.03 1.94
C SER A 172 -19.92 5.43 3.19
N GLN A 173 -20.27 4.20 3.56
CA GLN A 173 -19.62 3.49 4.67
C GLN A 173 -18.13 3.26 4.43
N ILE A 174 -17.76 2.86 3.20
CA ILE A 174 -16.35 2.68 2.83
C ILE A 174 -15.58 3.99 2.92
N ILE A 175 -16.20 5.10 2.47
CA ILE A 175 -15.60 6.43 2.57
C ILE A 175 -15.44 6.84 4.03
N GLU A 176 -16.43 6.58 4.88
CA GLU A 176 -16.34 6.89 6.31
C GLU A 176 -15.29 6.06 7.04
N GLU A 177 -15.18 4.79 6.73
CA GLU A 177 -14.09 3.96 7.24
C GLU A 177 -12.73 4.37 6.69
N GLY A 178 -12.67 4.78 5.42
CA GLY A 178 -11.48 5.36 4.81
C GLY A 178 -11.05 6.68 5.46
N LYS A 179 -11.99 7.49 5.96
CA LYS A 179 -11.67 8.72 6.71
C LYS A 179 -10.94 8.45 8.02
N LYS A 180 -11.16 7.30 8.66
CA LYS A 180 -10.36 6.88 9.82
C LYS A 180 -8.87 6.69 9.49
N LEU A 181 -8.55 6.59 8.21
CA LEU A 181 -7.19 6.47 7.67
C LEU A 181 -6.63 7.83 7.19
N GLU A 182 -7.33 8.94 7.41
CA GLU A 182 -6.90 10.29 6.98
C GLU A 182 -5.54 10.70 7.54
N SER A 183 -5.17 10.18 8.71
CA SER A 183 -3.83 10.40 9.28
C SER A 183 -2.69 9.86 8.40
N ILE A 184 -3.01 8.98 7.43
CA ILE A 184 -2.05 8.36 6.50
C ILE A 184 -1.97 9.13 5.19
N THR A 185 -2.97 9.97 4.89
CA THR A 185 -3.12 10.68 3.63
C THR A 185 -2.80 12.16 3.74
N TYR A 186 -1.93 12.55 4.70
CA TYR A 186 -1.48 13.94 4.76
C TYR A 186 -0.81 14.31 3.44
N VAL A 187 -1.43 15.23 2.74
CA VAL A 187 -0.87 15.85 1.52
C VAL A 187 -0.34 17.21 1.93
N SER A 188 0.93 17.47 1.71
CA SER A 188 1.52 18.78 2.00
C SER A 188 0.77 19.89 1.27
N GLU A 189 0.76 21.10 1.82
CA GLU A 189 0.14 22.28 1.18
C GLU A 189 0.65 22.48 -0.25
N ASN A 190 1.96 22.32 -0.46
CA ASN A 190 2.59 22.43 -1.78
C ASN A 190 2.02 21.41 -2.76
N ASN A 191 1.82 20.16 -2.35
CA ASN A 191 1.24 19.14 -3.23
C ASN A 191 -0.25 19.36 -3.46
N ASN A 192 -1.01 19.83 -2.47
CA ASN A 192 -2.39 20.24 -2.66
C ASN A 192 -2.51 21.33 -3.73
N GLU A 193 -1.62 22.31 -3.73
CA GLU A 193 -1.55 23.35 -4.73
C GLU A 193 -1.24 22.80 -6.12
N ILE A 194 -0.26 21.90 -6.22
CA ILE A 194 0.11 21.20 -7.47
C ILE A 194 -1.08 20.40 -8.01
N TYR A 195 -1.76 19.63 -7.16
CA TYR A 195 -2.95 18.85 -7.56
C TYR A 195 -4.08 19.75 -8.02
N SER A 196 -4.35 20.83 -7.31
CA SER A 196 -5.40 21.79 -7.67
C SER A 196 -5.15 22.43 -9.03
N ARG A 197 -3.90 22.85 -9.30
CA ARG A 197 -3.51 23.44 -10.60
C ARG A 197 -3.60 22.44 -11.76
N ASN A 198 -3.38 21.16 -11.51
CA ASN A 198 -3.36 20.14 -12.55
C ASN A 198 -4.63 19.30 -12.64
N SER A 199 -5.61 19.54 -11.76
CA SER A 199 -6.84 18.73 -11.68
C SER A 199 -7.60 18.67 -13.02
N SER A 200 -7.75 19.79 -13.70
CA SER A 200 -8.44 19.87 -15.01
C SER A 200 -7.72 19.07 -16.09
N LYS A 201 -6.37 19.06 -16.10
CA LYS A 201 -5.56 18.28 -17.02
C LYS A 201 -5.71 16.78 -16.75
N ILE A 202 -5.66 16.40 -15.47
CA ILE A 202 -5.80 14.99 -15.05
C ILE A 202 -7.19 14.47 -15.42
N ILE A 203 -8.25 15.23 -15.13
CA ILE A 203 -9.63 14.89 -15.49
C ILE A 203 -9.80 14.78 -17.00
N GLY A 204 -9.23 15.73 -17.76
CA GLY A 204 -9.27 15.70 -19.22
C GLY A 204 -8.55 14.51 -19.83
N PHE A 205 -7.47 14.04 -19.19
CA PHE A 205 -6.74 12.84 -19.60
C PHE A 205 -7.52 11.55 -19.28
N ILE A 206 -8.17 11.48 -18.12
CA ILE A 206 -8.98 10.32 -17.69
C ILE A 206 -10.19 10.09 -18.61
N LYS A 207 -10.74 11.18 -19.19
CA LYS A 207 -11.93 11.13 -20.06
C LYS A 207 -11.63 10.76 -21.51
N LYS A 208 -10.36 10.68 -21.91
CA LYS A 208 -9.93 10.19 -23.22
C LYS A 208 -9.78 8.67 -23.23
#